data_0208b13775a0e200d0f07b1c05b01607
#
_entry.id   0208b13775a0e200d0f07b1c05b01607
#
_cell.length_a   1.000
_cell.length_b   1.000
_cell.length_c   1.000
_cell.angle_alpha   90.00
_cell.angle_beta   90.00
_cell.angle_gamma   90.00
#
_symmetry.space_group_name_H-M   'P 1'
#
loop_
_entity.id
_entity.type
_entity.pdbx_description
1 polymer ?
#
loop_
_entity_poly.entity_id
_entity_poly.type
_entity_poly.pdbx_seq_one_letter_code
_entity_poly.pdbx_strand_id
1 'polypeptide(L)'
;KNLKLHPVSGVAGKYSEEQKAWDGSMQGFYSDEFLFKNDNYGYILEGLPMHPSLFFPFFPNNTDSFESFVKDYNYWSGGIVLTSDTSSGSIVNKSPQHLWKYDFNKFDHDHLVDGLVNLVKAYHSSGASEIMVASSPTLHWKEDSEETIEEFISKVNSIKHQPFRILLGSAHQMGTARMNPDPNKGVVDLDGKVHGLENVYITDSSVFPRCSGVNPMISIQSVSHFLTSKI
;
A
#
# COMPACT_ATOMS: atom_id res chain seq x y z
N LYS A 1 19.46 -5.37 -3.49
CA LYS A 1 18.49 -6.49 -3.39
C LYS A 1 17.64 -6.32 -2.14
N ASN A 2 16.62 -7.15 -1.99
CA ASN A 2 15.75 -7.21 -0.79
C ASN A 2 14.89 -5.94 -0.55
N LEU A 3 14.66 -5.11 -1.58
CA LEU A 3 13.73 -3.99 -1.48
C LEU A 3 12.34 -4.54 -1.13
N LYS A 4 11.76 -4.04 -0.05
CA LYS A 4 10.37 -4.21 0.35
C LYS A 4 9.63 -2.90 0.10
N LEU A 5 8.41 -2.98 -0.39
CA LEU A 5 7.62 -1.81 -0.72
C LEU A 5 6.45 -1.57 0.23
N HIS A 6 5.97 -2.61 0.94
CA HIS A 6 4.72 -2.51 1.69
C HIS A 6 3.62 -1.98 0.77
N PRO A 7 3.23 -2.75 -0.28
CA PRO A 7 2.38 -2.26 -1.35
C PRO A 7 1.01 -1.79 -0.86
N VAL A 8 0.56 -0.72 -1.46
CA VAL A 8 -0.72 -0.08 -1.15
C VAL A 8 -1.56 0.01 -2.42
N SER A 9 -2.85 -0.26 -2.31
CA SER A 9 -3.88 0.10 -3.29
C SER A 9 -5.13 0.55 -2.55
N GLY A 10 -6.16 1.03 -3.26
CA GLY A 10 -7.28 1.64 -2.57
C GLY A 10 -8.63 1.50 -3.24
N VAL A 11 -9.63 1.89 -2.47
CA VAL A 11 -11.03 2.01 -2.85
C VAL A 11 -11.51 3.40 -2.45
N ALA A 12 -12.34 4.02 -3.29
CA ALA A 12 -13.05 5.25 -2.95
C ALA A 12 -14.56 5.00 -3.00
N GLY A 13 -15.29 5.54 -2.03
CA GLY A 13 -16.75 5.50 -1.95
C GLY A 13 -17.34 6.91 -1.96
N LYS A 14 -18.43 7.10 -2.72
CA LYS A 14 -19.19 8.35 -2.78
C LYS A 14 -20.44 8.26 -1.93
N TYR A 15 -20.75 9.32 -1.24
CA TYR A 15 -21.90 9.42 -0.34
C TYR A 15 -22.83 10.56 -0.73
N SER A 16 -24.06 10.55 -0.21
CA SER A 16 -25.01 11.66 -0.36
C SER A 16 -24.65 12.89 0.47
N GLU A 17 -23.86 12.70 1.53
CA GLU A 17 -23.39 13.77 2.41
C GLU A 17 -21.93 14.12 2.16
N GLU A 18 -21.54 15.39 2.37
CA GLU A 18 -20.16 15.82 2.23
C GLU A 18 -19.25 15.10 3.23
N GLN A 19 -18.22 14.44 2.72
CA GLN A 19 -17.23 13.72 3.52
C GLN A 19 -16.06 14.61 3.92
N LYS A 20 -15.68 15.59 3.08
CA LYS A 20 -14.49 16.46 3.26
C LYS A 20 -13.25 15.67 3.65
N ALA A 21 -13.03 14.54 2.95
CA ALA A 21 -12.05 13.54 3.33
C ALA A 21 -10.58 14.01 3.23
N TRP A 22 -10.33 15.25 2.82
CA TRP A 22 -9.02 15.90 2.91
C TRP A 22 -8.81 16.63 4.25
N ASP A 23 -9.86 16.77 5.07
CA ASP A 23 -9.80 17.42 6.38
C ASP A 23 -9.63 16.39 7.49
N GLY A 24 -8.95 16.76 8.54
CA GLY A 24 -8.70 15.87 9.68
C GLY A 24 -7.32 15.20 9.68
N SER A 25 -7.16 14.24 10.59
CA SER A 25 -5.90 13.51 10.77
C SER A 25 -5.72 12.39 9.75
N MET A 26 -4.47 12.14 9.35
CA MET A 26 -4.12 10.97 8.54
C MET A 26 -4.38 9.68 9.32
N GLN A 27 -4.95 8.68 8.63
CA GLN A 27 -5.21 7.34 9.18
C GLN A 27 -5.89 7.37 10.56
N GLY A 28 -6.95 8.20 10.68
CA GLY A 28 -7.68 8.39 11.94
C GLY A 28 -8.35 7.12 12.46
N PHE A 29 -8.54 6.11 11.61
CA PHE A 29 -9.04 4.78 11.96
C PHE A 29 -8.46 3.72 11.02
N TYR A 30 -8.37 2.49 11.51
CA TYR A 30 -7.88 1.34 10.77
C TYR A 30 -8.55 0.05 11.26
N SER A 31 -8.44 -1.01 10.48
CA SER A 31 -8.75 -2.38 10.90
C SER A 31 -7.53 -3.27 10.70
N ASP A 32 -7.13 -3.97 11.75
CA ASP A 32 -6.04 -4.94 11.79
C ASP A 32 -6.53 -6.40 11.81
N GLU A 33 -7.82 -6.60 11.59
CA GLU A 33 -8.47 -7.94 11.59
C GLU A 33 -7.77 -8.93 10.66
N PHE A 34 -7.19 -8.43 9.57
CA PHE A 34 -6.56 -9.24 8.52
C PHE A 34 -5.03 -9.25 8.57
N LEU A 35 -4.43 -8.69 9.62
CA LEU A 35 -2.97 -8.49 9.72
C LEU A 35 -2.19 -9.82 9.70
N PHE A 36 -2.73 -10.87 10.31
CA PHE A 36 -2.10 -12.19 10.43
C PHE A 36 -2.93 -13.28 9.76
N LYS A 37 -3.43 -13.03 8.58
CA LYS A 37 -4.37 -13.91 7.89
C LYS A 37 -3.75 -15.25 7.50
N ASN A 38 -2.53 -15.25 6.89
CA ASN A 38 -1.84 -16.44 6.41
C ASN A 38 -0.35 -16.36 6.75
N ASP A 39 0.17 -17.35 7.47
CA ASP A 39 1.60 -17.47 7.83
C ASP A 39 2.23 -16.19 8.39
N ASN A 40 1.49 -15.45 9.21
CA ASN A 40 1.84 -14.12 9.73
C ASN A 40 1.98 -13.03 8.65
N TYR A 41 1.35 -13.22 7.51
CA TYR A 41 1.18 -12.21 6.46
C TYR A 41 -0.31 -11.92 6.25
N GLY A 42 -0.58 -10.71 5.84
CA GLY A 42 -1.93 -10.24 5.58
C GLY A 42 -1.90 -8.78 5.17
N TYR A 43 -2.89 -8.02 5.61
CA TYR A 43 -3.00 -6.61 5.28
C TYR A 43 -3.75 -5.85 6.39
N ILE A 44 -3.60 -4.53 6.36
CA ILE A 44 -4.37 -3.59 7.18
C ILE A 44 -5.27 -2.77 6.24
N LEU A 45 -6.46 -2.45 6.71
CA LEU A 45 -7.34 -1.47 6.06
C LEU A 45 -7.23 -0.15 6.81
N GLU A 46 -7.02 0.95 6.09
CA GLU A 46 -6.88 2.27 6.68
C GLU A 46 -7.72 3.31 5.96
N GLY A 47 -8.30 4.25 6.70
CA GLY A 47 -8.82 5.49 6.14
C GLY A 47 -7.68 6.38 5.67
N LEU A 48 -7.80 6.98 4.50
CA LEU A 48 -6.79 7.87 3.95
C LEU A 48 -7.38 9.24 3.67
N PRO A 49 -6.77 10.35 4.14
CA PRO A 49 -7.21 11.67 3.74
C PRO A 49 -7.04 11.85 2.24
N MET A 50 -8.12 12.23 1.58
CA MET A 50 -8.17 12.37 0.13
C MET A 50 -7.58 13.71 -0.32
N HIS A 51 -6.25 13.85 -0.27
CA HIS A 51 -5.61 14.98 -0.91
C HIS A 51 -5.60 14.76 -2.43
N PRO A 52 -6.07 15.73 -3.26
CA PRO A 52 -6.22 15.53 -4.70
C PRO A 52 -4.99 14.98 -5.41
N SER A 53 -3.79 15.48 -5.07
CA SER A 53 -2.54 15.02 -5.66
C SER A 53 -2.19 13.54 -5.37
N LEU A 54 -2.74 12.95 -4.32
CA LEU A 54 -2.55 11.56 -3.97
C LEU A 54 -3.59 10.66 -4.64
N PHE A 55 -4.82 11.14 -4.79
CA PHE A 55 -5.93 10.32 -5.28
C PHE A 55 -6.13 10.38 -6.80
N PHE A 56 -5.94 11.52 -7.43
CA PHE A 56 -6.15 11.64 -8.88
C PHE A 56 -5.28 10.69 -9.72
N PRO A 57 -4.05 10.31 -9.33
CA PRO A 57 -3.30 9.29 -10.06
C PRO A 57 -3.90 7.87 -9.98
N PHE A 58 -4.73 7.60 -8.96
CA PHE A 58 -5.33 6.28 -8.76
C PHE A 58 -6.76 6.18 -9.29
N PHE A 59 -7.47 7.31 -9.45
CA PHE A 59 -8.88 7.36 -9.84
C PHE A 59 -9.14 8.61 -10.69
N PRO A 60 -10.08 8.55 -11.61
CA PRO A 60 -10.39 7.52 -12.58
C PRO A 60 -9.50 7.64 -13.83
N ASN A 61 -9.51 6.63 -14.69
CA ASN A 61 -8.64 6.58 -15.88
C ASN A 61 -9.34 6.89 -17.21
N ASN A 62 -10.50 7.54 -17.19
CA ASN A 62 -11.16 8.10 -18.36
C ASN A 62 -11.70 9.50 -18.07
N THR A 63 -11.86 10.32 -19.13
CA THR A 63 -12.18 11.75 -19.01
C THR A 63 -13.51 12.00 -18.30
N ASP A 64 -14.56 11.28 -18.66
CA ASP A 64 -15.91 11.54 -18.15
C ASP A 64 -16.03 11.19 -16.67
N SER A 65 -15.47 10.04 -16.27
CA SER A 65 -15.41 9.63 -14.87
C SER A 65 -14.52 10.55 -14.04
N PHE A 66 -13.43 11.07 -14.63
CA PHE A 66 -12.56 12.03 -13.95
C PHE A 66 -13.25 13.36 -13.71
N GLU A 67 -13.98 13.89 -14.70
CA GLU A 67 -14.73 15.13 -14.54
C GLU A 67 -15.81 15.02 -13.46
N SER A 68 -16.57 13.92 -13.46
CA SER A 68 -17.58 13.64 -12.44
C SER A 68 -16.94 13.51 -11.05
N PHE A 69 -15.83 12.76 -10.94
CA PHE A 69 -15.10 12.58 -9.68
C PHE A 69 -14.60 13.91 -9.11
N VAL A 70 -14.05 14.79 -9.96
CA VAL A 70 -13.55 16.11 -9.53
C VAL A 70 -14.71 17.03 -9.10
N LYS A 71 -15.82 17.05 -9.83
CA LYS A 71 -17.01 17.86 -9.48
C LYS A 71 -17.58 17.48 -8.13
N ASP A 72 -17.63 16.18 -7.84
CA ASP A 72 -18.25 15.63 -6.64
C ASP A 72 -17.22 15.27 -5.55
N TYR A 73 -15.99 15.81 -5.66
CA TYR A 73 -14.87 15.44 -4.79
C TYR A 73 -15.18 15.54 -3.30
N ASN A 74 -16.00 16.49 -2.89
CA ASN A 74 -16.43 16.70 -1.52
C ASN A 74 -17.19 15.51 -0.91
N TYR A 75 -17.81 14.69 -1.76
CA TYR A 75 -18.67 13.58 -1.37
C TYR A 75 -17.93 12.24 -1.34
N TRP A 76 -16.67 12.20 -1.78
CA TRP A 76 -15.88 10.98 -1.80
C TRP A 76 -15.06 10.79 -0.52
N SER A 77 -14.96 9.54 -0.09
CA SER A 77 -14.06 9.08 0.97
C SER A 77 -13.15 7.98 0.45
N GLY A 78 -11.91 7.92 0.93
CA GLY A 78 -10.90 6.97 0.47
C GLY A 78 -10.40 6.05 1.57
N GLY A 79 -10.20 4.79 1.22
CA GLY A 79 -9.54 3.80 2.06
C GLY A 79 -8.48 3.05 1.28
N ILE A 80 -7.49 2.55 1.99
CA ILE A 80 -6.36 1.82 1.43
C ILE A 80 -6.18 0.47 2.08
N VAL A 81 -5.60 -0.44 1.31
CA VAL A 81 -5.10 -1.74 1.76
C VAL A 81 -3.59 -1.67 1.79
N LEU A 82 -2.99 -1.88 2.96
CA LEU A 82 -1.54 -2.03 3.13
C LEU A 82 -1.21 -3.50 3.26
N THR A 83 -0.49 -4.06 2.30
CA THR A 83 -0.19 -5.49 2.25
C THR A 83 1.20 -5.78 2.78
N SER A 84 1.30 -6.64 3.80
CA SER A 84 2.59 -7.15 4.28
C SER A 84 3.22 -8.03 3.22
N ASP A 85 4.23 -7.51 2.49
CA ASP A 85 4.77 -8.18 1.31
C ASP A 85 5.85 -9.23 1.62
N THR A 86 5.67 -10.42 1.03
CA THR A 86 6.72 -11.45 0.89
C THR A 86 7.60 -11.16 -0.32
N SER A 87 7.07 -10.48 -1.32
CA SER A 87 7.76 -10.01 -2.52
C SER A 87 9.04 -9.23 -2.20
N SER A 88 9.97 -9.21 -3.12
CA SER A 88 11.17 -8.40 -2.96
C SER A 88 11.69 -7.87 -4.28
N GLY A 89 12.33 -6.72 -4.20
CA GLY A 89 12.90 -6.05 -5.35
C GLY A 89 14.40 -5.78 -5.24
N SER A 90 14.87 -5.01 -6.19
CA SER A 90 16.26 -4.53 -6.21
C SER A 90 16.35 -3.15 -6.85
N ILE A 91 17.27 -2.35 -6.34
CA ILE A 91 17.67 -1.10 -6.99
C ILE A 91 18.72 -1.43 -8.04
N VAL A 92 18.51 -0.97 -9.25
CA VAL A 92 19.42 -1.11 -10.38
C VAL A 92 20.01 0.26 -10.64
N ASN A 93 21.27 0.44 -10.27
CA ASN A 93 22.00 1.68 -10.52
C ASN A 93 22.50 1.67 -11.97
N LYS A 94 21.73 2.29 -12.88
CA LYS A 94 22.18 2.58 -14.26
C LYS A 94 22.07 4.09 -14.44
N SER A 95 23.20 4.79 -14.37
CA SER A 95 23.26 6.22 -14.66
C SER A 95 22.72 6.50 -16.09
N PRO A 96 21.92 7.58 -16.32
CA PRO A 96 21.51 8.59 -15.33
C PRO A 96 20.22 8.25 -14.57
N GLN A 97 19.60 7.09 -14.79
CA GLN A 97 18.32 6.72 -14.21
C GLN A 97 18.49 5.64 -13.16
N HIS A 98 18.09 5.93 -11.93
CA HIS A 98 17.93 4.92 -10.90
C HIS A 98 16.65 4.14 -11.16
N LEU A 99 16.78 2.92 -11.61
CA LEU A 99 15.67 2.02 -11.84
C LEU A 99 15.56 1.03 -10.68
N TRP A 100 14.38 0.70 -10.31
CA TRP A 100 14.10 -0.38 -9.38
C TRP A 100 13.27 -1.46 -10.08
N LYS A 101 13.48 -2.70 -9.67
CA LYS A 101 12.67 -3.84 -10.07
C LYS A 101 12.00 -4.38 -8.83
N TYR A 102 10.73 -4.66 -8.92
CA TYR A 102 9.96 -5.28 -7.88
C TYR A 102 9.06 -6.35 -8.48
N ASP A 103 9.18 -7.57 -7.98
CA ASP A 103 8.39 -8.70 -8.43
C ASP A 103 7.26 -8.94 -7.42
N PHE A 104 6.10 -8.36 -7.72
CA PHE A 104 4.90 -8.50 -6.90
C PHE A 104 4.31 -9.88 -7.16
N ASN A 105 4.51 -10.82 -6.25
CA ASN A 105 4.13 -12.21 -6.42
C ASN A 105 2.61 -12.44 -6.24
N LYS A 106 2.16 -13.63 -6.61
CA LYS A 106 0.74 -13.98 -6.56
C LYS A 106 0.18 -14.02 -5.12
N PHE A 107 0.96 -14.45 -4.16
CA PHE A 107 0.55 -14.52 -2.75
C PHE A 107 0.19 -13.12 -2.21
N ASP A 108 1.07 -12.15 -2.42
CA ASP A 108 0.86 -10.76 -2.01
C ASP A 108 -0.29 -10.11 -2.80
N HIS A 109 -0.39 -10.42 -4.11
CA HIS A 109 -1.49 -9.98 -4.95
C HIS A 109 -2.85 -10.46 -4.42
N ASP A 110 -2.96 -11.74 -4.05
CA ASP A 110 -4.21 -12.32 -3.55
C ASP A 110 -4.63 -11.67 -2.22
N HIS A 111 -3.68 -11.35 -1.32
CA HIS A 111 -3.96 -10.57 -0.11
C HIS A 111 -4.44 -9.15 -0.43
N LEU A 112 -3.82 -8.48 -1.40
CA LEU A 112 -4.23 -7.14 -1.80
C LEU A 112 -5.64 -7.15 -2.39
N VAL A 113 -5.95 -8.10 -3.28
CA VAL A 113 -7.29 -8.24 -3.87
C VAL A 113 -8.35 -8.54 -2.81
N ASP A 114 -8.06 -9.45 -1.88
CA ASP A 114 -8.95 -9.73 -0.75
C ASP A 114 -9.21 -8.48 0.11
N GLY A 115 -8.19 -7.67 0.36
CA GLY A 115 -8.34 -6.39 1.04
C GLY A 115 -9.19 -5.38 0.28
N LEU A 116 -9.01 -5.28 -1.04
CA LEU A 116 -9.85 -4.44 -1.90
C LEU A 116 -11.32 -4.87 -1.85
N VAL A 117 -11.58 -6.19 -1.89
CA VAL A 117 -12.94 -6.74 -1.73
C VAL A 117 -13.53 -6.36 -0.38
N ASN A 118 -12.77 -6.44 0.70
CA ASN A 118 -13.26 -6.08 2.04
C ASN A 118 -13.50 -4.57 2.19
N LEU A 119 -12.68 -3.71 1.56
CA LEU A 119 -12.98 -2.28 1.48
C LEU A 119 -14.26 -2.00 0.67
N VAL A 120 -14.47 -2.67 -0.48
CA VAL A 120 -15.72 -2.53 -1.26
C VAL A 120 -16.92 -2.88 -0.40
N LYS A 121 -16.89 -3.99 0.33
CA LYS A 121 -17.96 -4.40 1.25
C LYS A 121 -18.20 -3.35 2.34
N ALA A 122 -17.13 -2.82 2.93
CA ALA A 122 -17.22 -1.80 3.97
C ALA A 122 -17.87 -0.51 3.44
N TYR A 123 -17.43 -0.01 2.26
CA TYR A 123 -18.02 1.16 1.64
C TYR A 123 -19.50 0.96 1.26
N HIS A 124 -19.83 -0.18 0.67
CA HIS A 124 -21.24 -0.50 0.36
C HIS A 124 -22.09 -0.56 1.64
N SER A 125 -21.63 -1.27 2.66
CA SER A 125 -22.36 -1.41 3.93
C SER A 125 -22.51 -0.08 4.69
N SER A 126 -21.62 0.89 4.44
CA SER A 126 -21.72 2.24 5.01
C SER A 126 -22.59 3.20 4.20
N GLY A 127 -23.21 2.74 3.10
CA GLY A 127 -24.15 3.53 2.29
C GLY A 127 -23.50 4.33 1.17
N ALA A 128 -22.34 3.92 0.67
CA ALA A 128 -21.76 4.53 -0.53
C ALA A 128 -22.62 4.20 -1.76
N SER A 129 -23.04 5.23 -2.48
CA SER A 129 -23.83 5.12 -3.72
C SER A 129 -22.99 4.84 -4.97
N GLU A 130 -21.70 5.16 -4.91
CA GLU A 130 -20.73 4.82 -5.95
C GLU A 130 -19.45 4.28 -5.30
N ILE A 131 -18.80 3.29 -5.92
CA ILE A 131 -17.55 2.70 -5.42
C ILE A 131 -16.57 2.56 -6.58
N MET A 132 -15.35 3.10 -6.41
CA MET A 132 -14.25 2.95 -7.35
C MET A 132 -13.11 2.15 -6.74
N VAL A 133 -12.51 1.24 -7.53
CA VAL A 133 -11.30 0.48 -7.14
C VAL A 133 -10.12 0.94 -7.98
N ALA A 134 -8.97 1.14 -7.34
CA ALA A 134 -7.72 1.55 -7.96
C ALA A 134 -7.14 0.45 -8.86
N SER A 135 -7.73 0.28 -10.03
CA SER A 135 -7.36 -0.74 -11.04
C SER A 135 -7.27 -0.12 -12.43
N SER A 136 -6.73 -0.86 -13.38
CA SER A 136 -6.64 -0.44 -14.77
C SER A 136 -7.24 -1.51 -15.71
N PRO A 137 -8.40 -1.23 -16.37
CA PRO A 137 -9.21 -0.02 -16.19
C PRO A 137 -9.77 0.11 -14.78
N THR A 138 -10.11 1.34 -14.36
CA THR A 138 -10.78 1.58 -13.07
C THR A 138 -12.09 0.83 -13.04
N LEU A 139 -12.29 -0.01 -12.04
CA LEU A 139 -13.58 -0.63 -11.77
C LEU A 139 -14.44 0.37 -11.00
N HIS A 140 -15.64 0.62 -11.49
CA HIS A 140 -16.56 1.59 -10.94
C HIS A 140 -17.97 0.99 -10.87
N TRP A 141 -18.50 0.90 -9.67
CA TRP A 141 -19.89 0.49 -9.39
C TRP A 141 -20.72 1.71 -9.02
N LYS A 142 -22.00 1.66 -9.40
CA LYS A 142 -23.00 2.66 -9.04
C LYS A 142 -24.30 1.97 -8.60
N GLU A 143 -24.92 2.49 -7.55
CA GLU A 143 -26.17 1.96 -7.01
C GLU A 143 -27.32 1.95 -8.02
N ASP A 144 -27.36 2.94 -8.92
CA ASP A 144 -28.39 3.08 -9.97
C ASP A 144 -28.07 2.28 -11.25
N SER A 145 -27.01 1.49 -11.28
CA SER A 145 -26.63 0.62 -12.40
C SER A 145 -27.37 -0.71 -12.38
N GLU A 146 -27.38 -1.42 -13.52
CA GLU A 146 -27.91 -2.80 -13.59
C GLU A 146 -27.01 -3.82 -12.88
N GLU A 147 -25.76 -3.47 -12.59
CA GLU A 147 -24.78 -4.33 -11.94
C GLU A 147 -25.03 -4.40 -10.44
N THR A 148 -25.28 -5.61 -9.92
CA THR A 148 -25.38 -5.81 -8.47
C THR A 148 -24.02 -5.66 -7.77
N ILE A 149 -24.03 -5.36 -6.47
CA ILE A 149 -22.79 -5.27 -5.70
C ILE A 149 -22.04 -6.60 -5.64
N GLU A 150 -22.74 -7.72 -5.64
CA GLU A 150 -22.16 -9.08 -5.66
C GLU A 150 -21.42 -9.35 -6.97
N GLU A 151 -21.98 -8.92 -8.11
CA GLU A 151 -21.31 -9.00 -9.41
C GLU A 151 -20.07 -8.11 -9.44
N PHE A 152 -20.16 -6.90 -8.91
CA PHE A 152 -19.02 -6.01 -8.80
C PHE A 152 -17.92 -6.59 -7.90
N ILE A 153 -18.25 -7.12 -6.72
CA ILE A 153 -17.33 -7.81 -5.83
C ILE A 153 -16.65 -8.98 -6.55
N SER A 154 -17.41 -9.74 -7.34
CA SER A 154 -16.87 -10.84 -8.14
C SER A 154 -15.86 -10.35 -9.18
N LYS A 155 -16.12 -9.19 -9.84
CA LYS A 155 -15.18 -8.56 -10.76
C LYS A 155 -13.89 -8.13 -10.05
N VAL A 156 -14.00 -7.49 -8.88
CA VAL A 156 -12.82 -7.10 -8.08
C VAL A 156 -12.00 -8.33 -7.69
N ASN A 157 -12.67 -9.38 -7.21
CA ASN A 157 -12.01 -10.63 -6.82
C ASN A 157 -11.35 -11.35 -8.01
N SER A 158 -11.79 -11.09 -9.23
CA SER A 158 -11.24 -11.68 -10.45
C SER A 158 -10.10 -10.87 -11.09
N ILE A 159 -9.62 -9.79 -10.45
CA ILE A 159 -8.50 -9.00 -10.97
C ILE A 159 -7.28 -9.91 -11.13
N LYS A 160 -6.79 -10.00 -12.37
CA LYS A 160 -5.67 -10.88 -12.70
C LYS A 160 -4.34 -10.36 -12.13
N HIS A 161 -3.54 -11.31 -11.63
CA HIS A 161 -2.14 -11.06 -11.28
C HIS A 161 -1.33 -10.80 -12.56
N GLN A 162 -1.36 -9.56 -13.03
CA GLN A 162 -0.66 -9.07 -14.22
C GLN A 162 -0.20 -7.63 -13.96
N PRO A 163 0.93 -7.21 -14.57
CA PRO A 163 1.39 -5.82 -14.48
C PRO A 163 0.29 -4.83 -14.85
N PHE A 164 0.23 -3.73 -14.10
CA PHE A 164 -0.70 -2.61 -14.32
C PHE A 164 -2.20 -2.92 -14.19
N ARG A 165 -2.60 -4.10 -13.66
CA ARG A 165 -4.02 -4.38 -13.40
C ARG A 165 -4.51 -3.77 -12.10
N ILE A 166 -3.67 -3.69 -11.09
CA ILE A 166 -3.91 -2.93 -9.85
C ILE A 166 -2.92 -1.77 -9.83
N LEU A 167 -3.40 -0.60 -9.50
CA LEU A 167 -2.53 0.57 -9.31
C LEU A 167 -1.92 0.47 -7.91
N LEU A 168 -0.60 0.42 -7.87
CA LEU A 168 0.15 0.24 -6.63
C LEU A 168 0.88 1.52 -6.25
N GLY A 169 0.77 1.88 -4.97
CA GLY A 169 1.60 2.86 -4.31
C GLY A 169 2.52 2.23 -3.27
N SER A 170 3.47 3.00 -2.80
CA SER A 170 4.30 2.64 -1.65
C SER A 170 4.83 3.91 -0.98
N ALA A 171 4.67 3.98 0.34
CA ALA A 171 5.26 5.02 1.19
C ALA A 171 6.30 4.45 2.17
N HIS A 172 6.50 3.14 2.19
CA HIS A 172 7.22 2.42 3.23
C HIS A 172 8.36 1.55 2.66
N GLN A 173 9.24 2.14 1.86
CA GLN A 173 10.38 1.43 1.27
C GLN A 173 11.38 1.02 2.36
N MET A 174 11.81 -0.25 2.35
CA MET A 174 12.72 -0.80 3.35
C MET A 174 13.54 -1.98 2.83
N GLY A 175 14.48 -2.47 3.62
CA GLY A 175 15.16 -3.75 3.43
C GLY A 175 16.36 -3.78 2.47
N THR A 176 16.69 -2.68 1.78
CA THR A 176 17.78 -2.67 0.77
C THR A 176 19.17 -2.86 1.37
N ALA A 177 19.34 -2.51 2.63
CA ALA A 177 20.56 -2.73 3.43
C ALA A 177 20.28 -3.64 4.65
N ARG A 178 19.41 -4.65 4.47
CA ARG A 178 18.88 -5.45 5.56
C ARG A 178 19.97 -5.97 6.50
N MET A 179 19.66 -5.99 7.80
CA MET A 179 20.54 -6.56 8.81
C MET A 179 20.54 -8.09 8.76
N ASN A 180 21.71 -8.67 8.93
CA ASN A 180 21.92 -10.11 9.10
C ASN A 180 23.30 -10.35 9.69
N PRO A 181 23.49 -11.28 10.66
CA PRO A 181 24.81 -11.62 11.16
C PRO A 181 25.72 -12.27 10.09
N ASP A 182 25.15 -12.89 9.07
CA ASP A 182 25.88 -13.47 7.94
C ASP A 182 26.07 -12.40 6.84
N PRO A 183 27.33 -12.00 6.53
CA PRO A 183 27.62 -10.97 5.52
C PRO A 183 27.18 -11.35 4.11
N ASN A 184 26.92 -12.63 3.83
CA ASN A 184 26.38 -13.06 2.54
C ASN A 184 24.85 -12.83 2.43
N LYS A 185 24.18 -12.60 3.56
CA LYS A 185 22.72 -12.45 3.65
C LYS A 185 22.25 -11.04 4.01
N GLY A 186 23.15 -10.20 4.52
CA GLY A 186 22.87 -8.82 4.90
C GLY A 186 23.93 -7.85 4.46
N VAL A 187 23.63 -6.56 4.59
CA VAL A 187 24.58 -5.46 4.34
C VAL A 187 25.19 -4.97 5.65
N VAL A 188 24.40 -5.00 6.72
CA VAL A 188 24.81 -4.62 8.06
C VAL A 188 24.63 -5.79 9.02
N ASP A 189 25.42 -5.79 10.09
CA ASP A 189 25.25 -6.71 11.22
C ASP A 189 24.07 -6.29 12.13
N LEU A 190 23.91 -6.92 13.29
CA LEU A 190 22.83 -6.64 14.23
C LEU A 190 23.00 -5.32 15.00
N ASP A 191 24.15 -4.68 14.89
CA ASP A 191 24.44 -3.37 15.46
C ASP A 191 24.42 -2.25 14.42
N GLY A 192 23.96 -2.56 13.19
CA GLY A 192 23.84 -1.61 12.09
C GLY A 192 25.16 -1.29 11.38
N LYS A 193 26.26 -1.94 11.75
CA LYS A 193 27.58 -1.74 11.15
C LYS A 193 27.64 -2.44 9.80
N VAL A 194 28.16 -1.75 8.79
CA VAL A 194 28.33 -2.33 7.44
C VAL A 194 29.42 -3.39 7.45
N HIS A 195 29.11 -4.58 6.97
CA HIS A 195 30.07 -5.68 6.88
C HIS A 195 31.29 -5.28 6.05
N GLY A 196 32.48 -5.51 6.62
CA GLY A 196 33.77 -5.20 5.98
C GLY A 196 34.21 -3.74 6.05
N LEU A 197 33.46 -2.86 6.73
CA LEU A 197 33.84 -1.47 6.99
C LEU A 197 33.92 -1.20 8.49
N GLU A 198 34.86 -0.36 8.91
CA GLU A 198 35.09 -0.14 10.35
C GLU A 198 34.18 0.92 10.97
N ASN A 199 33.91 2.01 10.26
CA ASN A 199 33.24 3.19 10.81
C ASN A 199 32.02 3.63 9.99
N VAL A 200 31.31 2.66 9.39
CA VAL A 200 30.09 2.94 8.59
C VAL A 200 28.92 2.19 9.18
N TYR A 201 27.88 2.95 9.51
CA TYR A 201 26.65 2.42 10.09
C TYR A 201 25.44 2.87 9.27
N ILE A 202 24.41 2.04 9.21
CA ILE A 202 23.10 2.35 8.59
C ILE A 202 22.04 2.13 9.66
N THR A 203 21.17 3.13 9.86
CA THR A 203 20.19 3.14 10.97
C THR A 203 18.78 3.49 10.51
N ASP A 204 18.51 3.52 9.21
CA ASP A 204 17.20 3.83 8.64
C ASP A 204 16.39 2.56 8.31
N SER A 205 15.22 2.71 7.67
CA SER A 205 14.35 1.59 7.28
C SER A 205 15.01 0.56 6.37
N SER A 206 16.10 0.90 5.70
CA SER A 206 16.79 -0.02 4.80
C SER A 206 17.40 -1.23 5.51
N VAL A 207 17.61 -1.13 6.84
CA VAL A 207 18.17 -2.24 7.65
C VAL A 207 17.11 -3.31 8.01
N PHE A 208 15.82 -3.06 7.79
CA PHE A 208 14.77 -4.01 8.15
C PHE A 208 14.92 -5.32 7.38
N PRO A 209 14.90 -6.48 8.06
CA PRO A 209 15.08 -7.77 7.41
C PRO A 209 13.84 -8.24 6.64
N ARG A 210 12.65 -7.69 6.95
CA ARG A 210 11.37 -7.97 6.30
C ARG A 210 10.47 -6.74 6.36
N CYS A 211 9.33 -6.79 5.63
CA CYS A 211 8.29 -5.77 5.73
C CYS A 211 7.76 -5.67 7.16
N SER A 212 7.44 -4.45 7.60
CA SER A 212 6.89 -4.18 8.93
C SER A 212 5.49 -4.75 9.13
N GLY A 213 4.70 -4.84 8.05
CA GLY A 213 3.30 -5.24 8.08
C GLY A 213 2.35 -4.19 8.66
N VAL A 214 2.90 -3.12 9.24
CA VAL A 214 2.19 -1.95 9.80
C VAL A 214 2.94 -0.68 9.41
N ASN A 215 2.34 0.49 9.59
CA ASN A 215 2.98 1.78 9.35
C ASN A 215 4.29 1.90 10.15
N PRO A 216 5.46 2.03 9.50
CA PRO A 216 6.74 1.74 10.14
C PRO A 216 7.38 2.90 10.88
N MET A 217 6.80 4.11 10.92
CA MET A 217 7.47 5.31 11.43
C MET A 217 8.04 5.11 12.84
N ILE A 218 7.23 4.63 13.79
CA ILE A 218 7.68 4.39 15.17
C ILE A 218 8.72 3.27 15.22
N SER A 219 8.53 2.20 14.43
CA SER A 219 9.50 1.10 14.35
C SER A 219 10.84 1.57 13.80
N ILE A 220 10.84 2.44 12.77
CA ILE A 220 12.06 3.02 12.20
C ILE A 220 12.77 3.89 13.25
N GLN A 221 12.05 4.78 13.93
CA GLN A 221 12.61 5.64 14.98
C GLN A 221 13.20 4.83 16.13
N SER A 222 12.49 3.78 16.58
CA SER A 222 12.95 2.90 17.66
C SER A 222 14.21 2.14 17.28
N VAL A 223 14.25 1.54 16.10
CA VAL A 223 15.44 0.82 15.60
C VAL A 223 16.60 1.79 15.39
N SER A 224 16.36 2.95 14.79
CA SER A 224 17.39 3.97 14.60
C SER A 224 17.98 4.43 15.94
N HIS A 225 17.13 4.74 16.92
CA HIS A 225 17.57 5.12 18.27
C HIS A 225 18.38 4.02 18.94
N PHE A 226 17.91 2.77 18.88
CA PHE A 226 18.62 1.62 19.45
C PHE A 226 20.00 1.41 18.83
N LEU A 227 20.11 1.47 17.49
CA LEU A 227 21.38 1.28 16.79
C LEU A 227 22.33 2.44 17.06
N THR A 228 21.86 3.69 17.04
CA THR A 228 22.70 4.86 17.31
C THR A 228 23.19 4.95 18.77
N SER A 229 22.45 4.34 19.72
CA SER A 229 22.90 4.30 21.12
C SER A 229 24.11 3.36 21.36
N LYS A 230 24.48 2.57 20.34
CA LYS A 230 25.62 1.64 20.41
C LYS A 230 26.90 2.17 19.75
N ILE A 231 26.79 3.32 19.07
CA ILE A 231 27.89 4.00 18.39
C ILE A 231 28.51 5.05 19.31
#